data_00a5a618bc66a9e3c772c9c8849468d2
#
_entry.id   00a5a618bc66a9e3c772c9c8849468d2
#
_cell.length_a   1.000
_cell.length_b   1.000
_cell.length_c   1.000
_cell.angle_alpha   90.00
_cell.angle_beta   90.00
_cell.angle_gamma   90.00
#
_symmetry.space_group_name_H-M   'P 1'
#
loop_
_entity.id
_entity.type
_entity.pdbx_description
1 polymer ?
#
loop_
_entity_poly.entity_id
_entity_poly.type
_entity_poly.pdbx_seq_one_letter_code
_entity_poly.pdbx_strand_id
1 'polypeptide(L)' 'MISDRQAKEREMRKEQILESALNVFKSTGLDGTTMDEIAKQADFGKATLYYYFSSKEEIFIELLDRAGKQFGNL' A
#
# COMPACT_ATOMS: atom_id res chain seq x y z
N MET A 1 -1.79 -9.21 -23.17
CA MET A 1 -1.36 -10.11 -22.09
C MET A 1 -0.19 -9.50 -21.32
N ILE A 2 -0.30 -9.51 -19.99
CA ILE A 2 0.75 -8.96 -19.14
C ILE A 2 1.87 -9.99 -19.01
N SER A 3 3.12 -9.55 -19.26
CA SER A 3 4.26 -10.43 -19.08
C SER A 3 4.54 -10.66 -17.59
N ASP A 4 5.24 -11.73 -17.27
CA ASP A 4 5.63 -12.02 -15.89
C ASP A 4 6.44 -10.88 -15.29
N ARG A 5 7.27 -10.23 -16.12
CA ARG A 5 8.08 -9.10 -15.69
C ARG A 5 7.20 -7.92 -15.24
N GLN A 6 6.19 -7.59 -16.06
CA GLN A 6 5.28 -6.51 -15.73
C GLN A 6 4.47 -6.80 -14.48
N ALA A 7 4.04 -8.03 -14.32
CA ALA A 7 3.29 -8.45 -13.13
C ALA A 7 4.16 -8.33 -11.88
N LYS A 8 5.43 -8.73 -11.96
CA LYS A 8 6.35 -8.62 -10.85
C LYS A 8 6.63 -7.16 -10.48
N GLU A 9 6.82 -6.31 -11.48
CA GLU A 9 7.06 -4.90 -11.23
C GLU A 9 5.87 -4.24 -10.54
N ARG A 10 4.67 -4.58 -10.97
CA ARG A 10 3.45 -4.07 -10.36
C ARG A 10 3.35 -4.51 -8.90
N GLU A 11 3.61 -5.77 -8.63
CA GLU A 11 3.58 -6.30 -7.28
C GLU A 11 4.63 -5.63 -6.39
N MET A 12 5.82 -5.40 -6.91
CA MET A 12 6.88 -4.74 -6.15
C MET A 12 6.49 -3.31 -5.78
N ARG A 13 5.88 -2.57 -6.72
CA ARG A 13 5.42 -1.22 -6.44
C ARG A 13 4.32 -1.21 -5.41
N LYS A 14 3.38 -2.15 -5.52
CA LYS A 14 2.30 -2.30 -4.58
C LYS A 14 2.84 -2.60 -3.18
N GLU A 15 3.84 -3.47 -3.09
CA GLU A 15 4.50 -3.78 -1.83
C GLU A 15 5.15 -2.54 -1.20
N GLN A 16 5.82 -1.74 -2.02
CA GLN A 16 6.45 -0.51 -1.55
C GLN A 16 5.41 0.46 -0.99
N ILE A 17 4.27 0.57 -1.66
CA ILE A 17 3.18 1.42 -1.19
C ILE A 17 2.66 0.92 0.15
N LEU A 18 2.41 -0.39 0.26
CA LEU A 18 1.88 -0.99 1.47
C LEU A 18 2.84 -0.81 2.65
N GLU A 19 4.13 -1.03 2.41
CA GLU A 19 5.14 -0.87 3.44
C GLU A 19 5.24 0.58 3.92
N SER A 20 5.24 1.51 2.98
CA SER A 20 5.29 2.94 3.31
C SER A 20 4.04 3.37 4.06
N ALA A 21 2.88 2.91 3.63
CA ALA A 21 1.61 3.22 4.29
C ALA A 21 1.60 2.68 5.72
N LEU A 22 2.10 1.48 5.91
CA LEU A 22 2.16 0.89 7.25
C LEU A 22 3.00 1.77 8.18
N ASN A 23 4.14 2.25 7.70
CA ASN A 23 5.01 3.12 8.48
C ASN A 23 4.30 4.42 8.85
N VAL A 24 3.57 5.02 7.90
CA VAL A 24 2.84 6.25 8.17
C VAL A 24 1.70 6.00 9.16
N PHE A 25 0.97 4.90 8.99
CA PHE A 25 -0.11 4.53 9.89
C PHE A 25 0.39 4.32 11.32
N LYS A 26 1.55 3.70 11.47
CA LYS A 26 2.17 3.50 12.79
C LYS A 26 2.54 4.82 13.45
N SER A 27 2.93 5.80 12.66
CA SER A 27 3.39 7.08 13.15
C SER A 27 2.23 8.02 13.49
N THR A 28 1.23 8.11 12.62
CA THR A 28 0.17 9.11 12.75
C THR A 28 -1.23 8.53 12.91
N GLY A 29 -1.38 7.21 12.83
CA GLY A 29 -2.68 6.57 12.86
C GLY A 29 -3.41 6.71 11.54
N LEU A 30 -4.46 5.92 11.36
CA LEU A 30 -5.24 5.95 10.12
C LEU A 30 -5.89 7.32 9.91
N ASP A 31 -6.50 7.87 10.96
CA ASP A 31 -7.18 9.15 10.86
C ASP A 31 -6.23 10.30 10.53
N GLY A 32 -5.00 10.24 11.05
CA GLY A 32 -4.02 11.30 10.83
C GLY A 32 -3.21 11.15 9.55
N THR A 33 -3.40 10.06 8.82
CA THR A 33 -2.66 9.79 7.60
C THR A 33 -3.39 10.34 6.39
N THR A 34 -2.63 10.84 5.42
CA THR A 34 -3.18 11.29 4.14
C THR A 34 -2.55 10.51 3.00
N MET A 35 -3.24 10.45 1.86
CA MET A 35 -2.70 9.82 0.66
C MET A 35 -1.42 10.54 0.20
N ASP A 36 -1.37 11.86 0.37
CA ASP A 36 -0.18 12.64 0.04
C ASP A 36 1.04 12.17 0.83
N GLU A 37 0.85 11.93 2.11
CA GLU A 37 1.94 11.46 2.96
C GLU A 37 2.43 10.08 2.56
N ILE A 38 1.50 9.20 2.23
CA ILE A 38 1.86 7.85 1.79
C ILE A 38 2.64 7.91 0.49
N ALA A 39 2.17 8.72 -0.47
CA ALA A 39 2.85 8.87 -1.76
C ALA A 39 4.27 9.40 -1.57
N LYS A 40 4.40 10.39 -0.70
CA LYS A 40 5.70 11.00 -0.41
C LYS A 40 6.64 9.99 0.23
N GLN A 41 6.16 9.23 1.18
CA GLN A 41 6.96 8.22 1.88
C GLN A 41 7.38 7.11 0.92
N ALA A 42 6.51 6.73 0.00
CA ALA A 42 6.79 5.69 -0.99
C ALA A 42 7.62 6.20 -2.17
N ASP A 43 7.84 7.50 -2.22
CA ASP A 43 8.55 8.16 -3.31
C ASP A 43 7.86 7.95 -4.66
N PHE A 44 6.55 7.97 -4.64
CA PHE A 44 5.71 7.90 -5.84
C PHE A 44 4.91 9.17 -6.00
N GLY A 45 4.57 9.50 -7.24
CA GLY A 45 3.63 10.56 -7.49
C GLY A 45 2.24 10.18 -7.01
N LYS A 46 1.44 11.20 -6.70
CA LYS A 46 0.08 10.99 -6.23
C LYS A 46 -0.76 10.19 -7.23
N ALA A 47 -0.61 10.49 -8.51
CA ALA A 47 -1.34 9.77 -9.57
C ALA A 47 -0.99 8.28 -9.57
N THR A 48 0.29 7.96 -9.34
CA THR A 48 0.73 6.58 -9.28
C THR A 48 0.08 5.86 -8.09
N LEU A 49 0.03 6.52 -6.94
CA LEU A 49 -0.60 5.93 -5.76
C LEU A 49 -2.07 5.65 -6.01
N TYR A 50 -2.80 6.64 -6.58
CA TYR A 50 -4.23 6.47 -6.86
C TYR A 50 -4.51 5.44 -7.92
N TYR A 51 -3.53 5.11 -8.75
CA TYR A 51 -3.66 4.02 -9.70
C TYR A 51 -3.80 2.67 -8.98
N TYR A 52 -3.10 2.51 -7.86
CA TYR A 52 -3.11 1.24 -7.11
C TYR A 52 -4.19 1.19 -6.05
N PHE A 53 -4.47 2.30 -5.38
CA PHE A 53 -5.42 2.34 -4.28
C PHE A 53 -6.23 3.62 -4.33
N SER A 54 -7.53 3.51 -4.13
CA SER A 54 -8.44 4.67 -4.20
C SER A 54 -8.39 5.53 -2.95
N SER A 55 -8.04 4.95 -1.81
CA SER A 55 -8.06 5.65 -0.54
C SER A 55 -7.13 5.01 0.46
N LYS A 56 -6.83 5.73 1.54
CA LYS A 56 -6.02 5.18 2.62
C LYS A 56 -6.73 4.02 3.33
N GLU A 57 -8.04 4.07 3.37
CA GLU A 57 -8.82 2.98 3.98
C GLU A 57 -8.66 1.70 3.19
N GLU A 58 -8.63 1.80 1.87
CA GLU A 58 -8.42 0.65 1.01
C GLU A 58 -7.05 0.03 1.25
N ILE A 59 -6.02 0.88 1.42
CA ILE A 59 -4.68 0.42 1.74
C ILE A 59 -4.67 -0.28 3.10
N PHE A 60 -5.36 0.29 4.06
CA PHE A 60 -5.43 -0.27 5.41
C PHE A 60 -6.09 -1.65 5.41
N ILE A 61 -7.18 -1.80 4.65
CA ILE A 61 -7.87 -3.08 4.51
C ILE A 61 -6.95 -4.12 3.88
N GLU A 62 -6.19 -3.73 2.87
CA GLU A 62 -5.24 -4.63 2.24
C GLU A 62 -4.16 -5.10 3.23
N LEU A 63 -3.67 -4.20 4.06
CA LEU A 63 -2.69 -4.53 5.08
C LEU A 63 -3.27 -5.50 6.10
N LEU A 64 -4.52 -5.31 6.51
CA LEU A 64 -5.18 -6.22 7.43
C LEU A 64 -5.36 -7.60 6.79
N ASP A 65 -5.73 -7.63 5.52
CA ASP A 65 -5.93 -8.88 4.79
C ASP A 65 -4.62 -9.67 4.72
N ARG A 66 -3.52 -8.99 4.45
CA ARG A 66 -2.21 -9.64 4.39
C ARG A 66 -1.78 -10.17 5.75
N ALA A 67 -2.03 -9.40 6.80
CA ALA A 67 -1.74 -9.84 8.15
C ALA A 67 -2.57 -11.08 8.51
N GLY A 68 -3.83 -11.07 8.12
CA GLY A 68 -4.72 -12.19 8.33
C GLY A 68 -4.25 -13.46 7.63
N LYS A 69 -3.78 -13.32 6.40
CA LYS A 69 -3.25 -14.46 5.65
C LYS A 69 -1.99 -15.01 6.29
N GLN A 70 -1.17 -14.13 6.83
CA GLN A 70 0.08 -14.52 7.46
C GLN A 70 -0.14 -15.29 8.76
N PHE A 71 -1.19 -14.94 9.49
CA PHE A 71 -1.49 -15.53 10.79
C PHE A 71 -2.82 -16.29 10.82
N GLY A 72 -3.52 -16.29 9.71
CA GLY A 72 -4.91 -16.70 9.64
C GLY A 72 -5.17 -18.18 9.82
N ASN A 73 -4.17 -19.01 9.77
CA ASN A 73 -4.33 -20.45 9.92
C ASN A 73 -4.14 -20.93 11.36
N LEU A 74 -4.06 -20.02 12.26
CA LEU A 74 -3.89 -20.36 13.67
C LEU A 74 -5.15 -20.93 14.30
#